data_8189b7386ab024295a459bbf12cb645e
#
_entry.id   8189b7386ab024295a459bbf12cb645e
#
_cell.length_a   1.000
_cell.length_b   1.000
_cell.length_c   1.000
_cell.angle_alpha   90.00
_cell.angle_beta   90.00
_cell.angle_gamma   90.00
#
_symmetry.space_group_name_H-M   'P 1'
#
loop_
_entity.id
_entity.type
_entity.pdbx_description
1 polymer ?
#
loop_
_entity_poly.entity_id
_entity_poly.type
_entity_poly.pdbx_seq_one_letter_code
_entity_poly.pdbx_strand_id
1 'polypeptide(L)'
;MSKVLFLDRDGVVNADHGYVCKPDEFEFLPGVFDACKKFIDAGYEIVIVTNQSGIGRGYYSEQDFLNLTDWMKAEFMRHDVPILDVYFCPHHPTKAEPAYLQDCHCRKPAPGMLLQAIEEHSITPSQSIMVGDKLGDLIAAERAKIATRVLVRSG
;
A
#
# COMPACT_ATOMS: atom_id res chain seq x y z
N MET A 1 -13.21 14.05 -9.84
CA MET A 1 -13.00 12.61 -9.60
C MET A 1 -11.62 12.22 -10.10
N SER A 2 -10.92 11.42 -9.32
CA SER A 2 -9.51 11.13 -9.58
C SER A 2 -9.33 9.70 -10.04
N LYS A 3 -8.35 9.49 -10.92
CA LYS A 3 -7.84 8.16 -11.25
C LYS A 3 -6.56 7.93 -10.45
N VAL A 4 -6.42 6.76 -9.87
CA VAL A 4 -5.38 6.46 -8.91
C VAL A 4 -4.64 5.18 -9.28
N LEU A 5 -3.32 5.21 -9.12
CA LEU A 5 -2.48 4.03 -9.08
C LEU A 5 -2.36 3.61 -7.62
N PHE A 6 -3.00 2.49 -7.28
CA PHE A 6 -2.85 1.88 -5.96
C PHE A 6 -1.67 0.91 -5.97
N LEU A 7 -0.80 1.04 -4.99
CA LEU A 7 0.38 0.18 -4.86
C LEU A 7 0.36 -0.51 -3.50
N ASP A 8 0.65 -1.81 -3.49
CA ASP A 8 1.12 -2.46 -2.27
C ASP A 8 2.51 -1.91 -1.94
N ARG A 9 2.95 -2.01 -0.68
CA ARG A 9 4.27 -1.51 -0.29
C ARG A 9 5.32 -2.61 -0.46
N ASP A 10 5.31 -3.58 0.45
CA ASP A 10 6.33 -4.64 0.45
C ASP A 10 6.16 -5.55 -0.75
N GLY A 11 7.20 -5.67 -1.57
CA GLY A 11 7.19 -6.44 -2.80
C GLY A 11 6.83 -5.64 -4.06
N VAL A 12 6.38 -4.40 -3.93
CA VAL A 12 6.04 -3.51 -5.05
C VAL A 12 6.85 -2.21 -5.00
N VAL A 13 6.79 -1.49 -3.89
CA VAL A 13 7.57 -0.26 -3.66
C VAL A 13 8.98 -0.61 -3.22
N ASN A 14 9.11 -1.55 -2.31
CA ASN A 14 10.38 -1.97 -1.72
C ASN A 14 10.51 -3.48 -1.71
N ALA A 15 11.76 -3.96 -1.64
CA ALA A 15 12.03 -5.37 -1.47
C ALA A 15 11.42 -5.87 -0.16
N ASP A 16 10.73 -7.01 -0.22
CA ASP A 16 10.10 -7.61 0.95
C ASP A 16 11.11 -8.43 1.74
N HIS A 17 11.78 -7.79 2.70
CA HIS A 17 12.73 -8.44 3.60
C HIS A 17 12.07 -8.99 4.87
N GLY A 18 10.73 -8.94 4.96
CA GLY A 18 9.98 -9.38 6.12
C GLY A 18 9.95 -8.33 7.23
N TYR A 19 8.77 -7.80 7.51
CA TYR A 19 8.52 -6.85 8.60
C TYR A 19 9.46 -5.63 8.61
N VAL A 20 9.70 -5.05 7.44
CA VAL A 20 10.52 -3.84 7.29
C VAL A 20 9.89 -2.68 8.07
N CYS A 21 10.65 -2.10 9.01
CA CYS A 21 10.13 -1.03 9.87
C CYS A 21 11.09 0.16 10.04
N LYS A 22 12.29 0.11 9.46
CA LYS A 22 13.29 1.17 9.57
C LYS A 22 13.83 1.58 8.19
N PRO A 23 14.23 2.86 8.03
CA PRO A 23 14.79 3.33 6.75
C PRO A 23 15.98 2.52 6.24
N ASP A 24 16.88 2.07 7.11
CA ASP A 24 18.06 1.29 6.71
C ASP A 24 17.72 -0.13 6.25
N GLU A 25 16.50 -0.60 6.53
CA GLU A 25 15.97 -1.88 6.04
C GLU A 25 15.16 -1.72 4.75
N PHE A 26 14.84 -0.47 4.36
CA PHE A 26 13.91 -0.17 3.28
C PHE A 26 14.68 0.01 1.97
N GLU A 27 14.57 -0.98 1.11
CA GLU A 27 15.22 -1.00 -0.20
C GLU A 27 14.18 -0.76 -1.29
N PHE A 28 14.20 0.43 -1.90
CA PHE A 28 13.31 0.72 -3.02
C PHE A 28 13.63 -0.20 -4.19
N LEU A 29 12.60 -0.74 -4.83
CA LEU A 29 12.80 -1.59 -6.01
C LEU A 29 13.31 -0.77 -7.19
N PRO A 30 14.21 -1.35 -8.01
CA PRO A 30 14.72 -0.66 -9.19
C PRO A 30 13.59 -0.19 -10.10
N GLY A 31 13.63 1.07 -10.51
CA GLY A 31 12.67 1.65 -11.44
C GLY A 31 11.36 2.11 -10.82
N VAL A 32 11.14 1.97 -9.51
CA VAL A 32 9.87 2.36 -8.90
C VAL A 32 9.61 3.85 -9.03
N PHE A 33 10.61 4.70 -8.82
CA PHE A 33 10.44 6.14 -8.94
C PHE A 33 10.11 6.57 -10.37
N ASP A 34 10.84 6.02 -11.35
CA ASP A 34 10.61 6.34 -12.77
C ASP A 34 9.23 5.88 -13.23
N ALA A 35 8.83 4.68 -12.84
CA ALA A 35 7.50 4.15 -13.18
C ALA A 35 6.40 5.01 -12.56
N CYS A 36 6.50 5.34 -11.29
CA CYS A 36 5.53 6.20 -10.61
C CYS A 36 5.45 7.58 -11.25
N LYS A 37 6.59 8.16 -11.61
CA LYS A 37 6.64 9.47 -12.28
C LYS A 37 5.88 9.47 -13.59
N LYS A 38 5.99 8.38 -14.38
CA LYS A 38 5.23 8.23 -15.61
C LYS A 38 3.73 8.23 -15.37
N PHE A 39 3.26 7.60 -14.30
CA PHE A 39 1.84 7.61 -13.95
C PHE A 39 1.39 9.00 -13.48
N ILE A 40 2.20 9.69 -12.69
CA ILE A 40 1.93 11.09 -12.29
C ILE A 40 1.78 11.96 -13.55
N ASP A 41 2.72 11.84 -14.48
CA ASP A 41 2.69 12.62 -15.73
C ASP A 41 1.48 12.27 -16.61
N ALA A 42 0.95 11.06 -16.47
CA ALA A 42 -0.26 10.62 -17.16
C ALA A 42 -1.56 11.02 -16.44
N GLY A 43 -1.45 11.75 -15.32
CA GLY A 43 -2.60 12.26 -14.59
C GLY A 43 -3.12 11.37 -13.46
N TYR A 44 -2.38 10.31 -13.09
CA TYR A 44 -2.73 9.48 -11.94
C TYR A 44 -2.20 10.10 -10.66
N GLU A 45 -2.95 9.92 -9.58
CA GLU A 45 -2.43 10.11 -8.22
C GLU A 45 -2.01 8.75 -7.67
N ILE A 46 -1.19 8.72 -6.63
CA ILE A 46 -0.65 7.49 -6.08
C ILE A 46 -1.11 7.31 -4.64
N VAL A 47 -1.67 6.13 -4.34
CA VAL A 47 -2.07 5.71 -3.00
C VAL A 47 -1.42 4.37 -2.70
N ILE A 48 -0.85 4.23 -1.52
CA ILE A 48 -0.26 2.97 -1.06
C ILE A 48 -1.22 2.31 -0.07
N VAL A 49 -1.48 1.01 -0.26
CA VAL A 49 -2.35 0.20 0.61
C VAL A 49 -1.60 -1.05 1.03
N THR A 50 -1.35 -1.21 2.33
CA THR A 50 -0.42 -2.23 2.80
C THR A 50 -0.93 -2.95 4.05
N ASN A 51 -0.85 -4.29 4.06
CA ASN A 51 -1.00 -5.07 5.28
C ASN A 51 0.27 -4.93 6.11
N GLN A 52 0.12 -4.61 7.40
CA GLN A 52 1.22 -4.42 8.33
C GLN A 52 0.98 -5.19 9.63
N SER A 53 0.83 -6.51 9.51
CA SER A 53 0.55 -7.36 10.65
C SER A 53 1.70 -7.43 11.67
N GLY A 54 2.90 -6.97 11.29
CA GLY A 54 4.01 -6.83 12.23
C GLY A 54 3.69 -5.92 13.41
N ILE A 55 2.84 -4.92 13.18
CA ILE A 55 2.33 -4.06 14.27
C ILE A 55 1.52 -4.90 15.25
N GLY A 56 0.56 -5.65 14.76
CA GLY A 56 -0.29 -6.50 15.59
C GLY A 56 0.48 -7.61 16.30
N ARG A 57 1.55 -8.10 15.69
CA ARG A 57 2.41 -9.12 16.30
C ARG A 57 3.37 -8.56 17.34
N GLY A 58 3.44 -7.25 17.51
CA GLY A 58 4.34 -6.61 18.48
C GLY A 58 5.77 -6.46 17.99
N TYR A 59 6.04 -6.62 16.69
CA TYR A 59 7.38 -6.51 16.14
C TYR A 59 7.84 -5.06 16.01
N TYR A 60 6.91 -4.14 15.80
CA TYR A 60 7.12 -2.69 15.77
C TYR A 60 5.78 -2.00 16.03
N SER A 61 5.84 -0.74 16.42
CA SER A 61 4.63 0.02 16.78
C SER A 61 4.01 0.73 15.57
N GLU A 62 2.77 1.23 15.75
CA GLU A 62 2.17 2.13 14.76
C GLU A 62 3.02 3.37 14.56
N GLN A 63 3.62 3.91 15.63
CA GLN A 63 4.49 5.08 15.52
C GLN A 63 5.73 4.78 14.68
N ASP A 64 6.32 3.59 14.83
CA ASP A 64 7.44 3.16 13.98
C ASP A 64 7.03 3.12 12.53
N PHE A 65 5.85 2.58 12.25
CA PHE A 65 5.29 2.54 10.90
C PHE A 65 5.08 3.94 10.34
N LEU A 66 4.51 4.85 11.12
CA LEU A 66 4.24 6.22 10.67
C LEU A 66 5.53 6.98 10.40
N ASN A 67 6.55 6.79 11.22
CA ASN A 67 7.86 7.40 11.01
C ASN A 67 8.52 6.90 9.72
N LEU A 68 8.46 5.60 9.46
CA LEU A 68 8.96 5.03 8.22
C LEU A 68 8.17 5.55 7.01
N THR A 69 6.86 5.66 7.15
CA THR A 69 5.98 6.17 6.09
C THR A 69 6.32 7.61 5.74
N ASP A 70 6.56 8.47 6.72
CA ASP A 70 6.96 9.86 6.49
C ASP A 70 8.29 9.92 5.74
N TRP A 71 9.25 9.10 6.13
CA TRP A 71 10.54 8.99 5.43
C TRP A 71 10.35 8.51 3.99
N MET A 72 9.54 7.49 3.78
CA MET A 72 9.25 6.94 2.45
C MET A 72 8.61 8.00 1.54
N LYS A 73 7.63 8.72 2.05
CA LYS A 73 6.95 9.79 1.30
C LYS A 73 7.92 10.90 0.91
N ALA A 74 8.82 11.26 1.82
CA ALA A 74 9.86 12.26 1.54
C ALA A 74 10.82 11.79 0.44
N GLU A 75 11.19 10.52 0.42
CA GLU A 75 12.03 9.95 -0.63
C GLU A 75 11.33 9.97 -1.99
N PHE A 76 10.03 9.63 -2.04
CA PHE A 76 9.24 9.76 -3.25
C PHE A 76 9.21 11.22 -3.74
N MET A 77 9.00 12.16 -2.82
CA MET A 77 8.93 13.59 -3.19
C MET A 77 10.26 14.11 -3.76
N ARG A 78 11.40 13.57 -3.31
CA ARG A 78 12.72 13.89 -3.89
C ARG A 78 12.80 13.51 -5.37
N HIS A 79 11.99 12.55 -5.81
CA HIS A 79 11.93 12.09 -7.19
C HIS A 79 10.69 12.65 -7.93
N ASP A 80 10.12 13.73 -7.40
CA ASP A 80 8.95 14.41 -7.96
C ASP A 80 7.70 13.49 -8.03
N VAL A 81 7.57 12.59 -7.06
CA VAL A 81 6.43 11.68 -6.94
C VAL A 81 5.69 11.97 -5.64
N PRO A 82 4.67 12.84 -5.65
CA PRO A 82 3.85 13.05 -4.46
C PRO A 82 2.98 11.83 -4.21
N ILE A 83 2.95 11.37 -2.97
CA ILE A 83 2.05 10.29 -2.53
C ILE A 83 0.81 10.91 -1.93
N LEU A 84 -0.36 10.61 -2.49
CA LEU A 84 -1.62 11.19 -2.04
C LEU A 84 -1.97 10.74 -0.62
N ASP A 85 -1.87 9.44 -0.36
CA ASP A 85 -2.17 8.87 0.95
C ASP A 85 -1.59 7.47 1.09
N VAL A 86 -1.51 7.01 2.34
CA VAL A 86 -1.06 5.66 2.69
C VAL A 86 -2.06 5.06 3.67
N TYR A 87 -2.60 3.88 3.35
CA TYR A 87 -3.50 3.13 4.20
C TYR A 87 -2.83 1.84 4.64
N PHE A 88 -2.97 1.49 5.90
CA PHE A 88 -2.38 0.27 6.45
C PHE A 88 -3.37 -0.49 7.31
N CYS A 89 -3.16 -1.79 7.43
CA CYS A 89 -3.94 -2.65 8.31
C CYS A 89 -2.99 -3.37 9.28
N PRO A 90 -3.08 -3.08 10.59
CA PRO A 90 -2.21 -3.69 11.59
C PRO A 90 -2.73 -5.03 12.11
N HIS A 91 -3.95 -5.41 11.74
CA HIS A 91 -4.64 -6.55 12.34
C HIS A 91 -4.20 -7.88 11.75
N HIS A 92 -4.42 -8.95 12.51
CA HIS A 92 -4.36 -10.32 12.03
C HIS A 92 -5.45 -11.14 12.73
N PRO A 93 -6.12 -12.07 12.02
CA PRO A 93 -7.23 -12.82 12.63
C PRO A 93 -6.80 -13.84 13.68
N THR A 94 -5.55 -14.32 13.64
CA THR A 94 -5.08 -15.38 14.54
C THR A 94 -3.73 -15.12 15.20
N LYS A 95 -2.89 -14.28 14.60
CA LYS A 95 -1.48 -14.10 15.03
C LYS A 95 -1.20 -12.63 15.35
N ALA A 96 -1.82 -12.13 16.44
CA ALA A 96 -1.64 -10.76 16.88
C ALA A 96 -1.87 -10.67 18.38
N GLU A 97 -1.34 -9.61 18.99
CA GLU A 97 -1.66 -9.24 20.37
C GLU A 97 -3.14 -8.86 20.48
N PRO A 98 -3.75 -8.96 21.69
CA PRO A 98 -5.19 -8.80 21.83
C PRO A 98 -5.78 -7.52 21.24
N ALA A 99 -5.05 -6.40 21.28
CA ALA A 99 -5.52 -5.13 20.72
C ALA A 99 -5.70 -5.16 19.21
N TYR A 100 -4.99 -6.05 18.52
CA TYR A 100 -4.97 -6.15 17.06
C TYR A 100 -5.50 -7.50 16.54
N LEU A 101 -5.93 -8.36 17.44
CA LEU A 101 -6.45 -9.67 17.08
C LEU A 101 -7.90 -9.53 16.62
N GLN A 102 -8.10 -9.47 15.30
CA GLN A 102 -9.45 -9.43 14.74
C GLN A 102 -9.42 -9.81 13.26
N ASP A 103 -10.55 -10.37 12.80
CA ASP A 103 -10.83 -10.57 11.40
C ASP A 103 -11.46 -9.28 10.88
N CYS A 104 -10.61 -8.37 10.44
CA CYS A 104 -11.00 -7.01 10.09
C CYS A 104 -11.44 -6.87 8.64
N HIS A 105 -12.04 -5.72 8.34
CA HIS A 105 -12.46 -5.34 7.00
C HIS A 105 -11.33 -4.73 6.17
N CYS A 106 -10.23 -4.32 6.81
CA CYS A 106 -9.12 -3.62 6.13
C CYS A 106 -8.02 -4.54 5.61
N ARG A 107 -7.85 -5.75 6.17
CA ARG A 107 -6.77 -6.65 5.75
C ARG A 107 -7.07 -7.26 4.39
N LYS A 108 -6.20 -7.02 3.40
CA LYS A 108 -6.31 -7.69 2.09
C LYS A 108 -6.26 -9.22 2.28
N PRO A 109 -7.14 -9.99 1.66
CA PRO A 109 -7.95 -9.68 0.48
C PRO A 109 -9.28 -8.93 0.74
N ALA A 110 -9.56 -8.50 1.95
CA ALA A 110 -10.71 -7.63 2.18
C ALA A 110 -10.46 -6.24 1.55
N PRO A 111 -11.51 -5.57 1.04
CA PRO A 111 -11.34 -4.33 0.26
C PRO A 111 -11.36 -3.05 1.09
N GLY A 112 -11.38 -3.14 2.42
CA GLY A 112 -11.66 -1.98 3.30
C GLY A 112 -10.77 -0.77 3.08
N MET A 113 -9.45 -0.99 2.94
CA MET A 113 -8.52 0.12 2.69
C MET A 113 -8.78 0.81 1.36
N LEU A 114 -9.05 0.02 0.32
CA LEU A 114 -9.33 0.56 -1.02
C LEU A 114 -10.65 1.34 -1.02
N LEU A 115 -11.69 0.79 -0.40
CA LEU A 115 -12.98 1.46 -0.31
C LEU A 115 -12.90 2.76 0.48
N GLN A 116 -12.12 2.78 1.55
CA GLN A 116 -11.89 3.98 2.35
C GLN A 116 -11.20 5.07 1.51
N ALA A 117 -10.15 4.71 0.78
CA ALA A 117 -9.44 5.66 -0.08
C ALA A 117 -10.37 6.21 -1.17
N ILE A 118 -11.15 5.35 -1.82
CA ILE A 118 -12.09 5.74 -2.87
C ILE A 118 -13.09 6.77 -2.33
N GLU A 119 -13.62 6.55 -1.14
CA GLU A 119 -14.57 7.48 -0.52
C GLU A 119 -13.90 8.79 -0.11
N GLU A 120 -12.76 8.72 0.58
CA GLU A 120 -12.09 9.91 1.13
C GLU A 120 -11.54 10.84 0.06
N HIS A 121 -11.13 10.30 -1.07
CA HIS A 121 -10.48 11.07 -2.14
C HIS A 121 -11.30 11.17 -3.41
N SER A 122 -12.54 10.74 -3.40
CA SER A 122 -13.44 10.78 -4.57
C SER A 122 -12.81 10.13 -5.79
N ILE A 123 -12.31 8.93 -5.62
CA ILE A 123 -11.59 8.17 -6.65
C ILE A 123 -12.58 7.47 -7.57
N THR A 124 -12.24 7.37 -8.86
CA THR A 124 -13.01 6.60 -9.85
C THR A 124 -12.40 5.21 -10.01
N PRO A 125 -12.99 4.16 -9.42
CA PRO A 125 -12.40 2.81 -9.48
C PRO A 125 -12.26 2.28 -10.91
N SER A 126 -13.22 2.60 -11.79
CA SER A 126 -13.22 2.15 -13.18
C SER A 126 -12.06 2.73 -14.00
N GLN A 127 -11.41 3.78 -13.53
CA GLN A 127 -10.26 4.41 -14.19
C GLN A 127 -8.96 4.20 -13.42
N SER A 128 -9.00 3.42 -12.36
CA SER A 128 -7.86 3.21 -11.46
C SER A 128 -7.20 1.85 -11.68
N ILE A 129 -5.99 1.72 -11.15
CA ILE A 129 -5.14 0.54 -11.32
C ILE A 129 -4.67 0.09 -9.92
N MET A 130 -4.64 -1.23 -9.70
CA MET A 130 -3.99 -1.83 -8.53
C MET A 130 -2.79 -2.65 -8.97
N VAL A 131 -1.65 -2.41 -8.36
CA VAL A 131 -0.43 -3.21 -8.55
C VAL A 131 -0.08 -3.89 -7.25
N GLY A 132 0.00 -5.21 -7.28
CA GLY A 132 0.34 -6.02 -6.12
C GLY A 132 1.23 -7.20 -6.50
N ASP A 133 1.86 -7.80 -5.49
CA ASP A 133 2.73 -8.97 -5.67
C ASP A 133 2.05 -10.28 -5.23
N LYS A 134 0.85 -10.20 -4.65
CA LYS A 134 0.09 -11.35 -4.15
C LYS A 134 -1.32 -11.36 -4.70
N LEU A 135 -1.89 -12.56 -4.82
CA LEU A 135 -3.26 -12.73 -5.29
C LEU A 135 -4.27 -11.96 -4.42
N GLY A 136 -4.04 -11.90 -3.11
CA GLY A 136 -4.89 -11.15 -2.20
C GLY A 136 -5.03 -9.66 -2.54
N ASP A 137 -3.97 -9.06 -3.10
CA ASP A 137 -4.02 -7.67 -3.58
C ASP A 137 -5.03 -7.51 -4.72
N LEU A 138 -4.99 -8.45 -5.66
CA LEU A 138 -5.88 -8.43 -6.83
C LEU A 138 -7.33 -8.72 -6.45
N ILE A 139 -7.55 -9.63 -5.49
CA ILE A 139 -8.89 -9.95 -5.00
C ILE A 139 -9.50 -8.74 -4.30
N ALA A 140 -8.73 -8.05 -3.47
CA ALA A 140 -9.18 -6.82 -2.80
C ALA A 140 -9.58 -5.77 -3.84
N ALA A 141 -8.76 -5.60 -4.88
CA ALA A 141 -9.02 -4.64 -5.95
C ALA A 141 -10.27 -5.00 -6.75
N GLU A 142 -10.49 -6.28 -7.05
CA GLU A 142 -11.71 -6.74 -7.72
C GLU A 142 -12.94 -6.42 -6.88
N ARG A 143 -12.88 -6.70 -5.58
CA ARG A 143 -13.97 -6.42 -4.65
C ARG A 143 -14.28 -4.92 -4.54
N ALA A 144 -13.27 -4.07 -4.71
CA ALA A 144 -13.42 -2.61 -4.73
C ALA A 144 -13.77 -2.07 -6.12
N LYS A 145 -13.93 -2.94 -7.12
CA LYS A 145 -14.31 -2.60 -8.50
C LYS A 145 -13.25 -1.79 -9.24
N ILE A 146 -11.99 -1.96 -8.88
CA ILE A 146 -10.87 -1.36 -9.59
C ILE A 146 -10.68 -2.10 -10.91
N ALA A 147 -10.73 -1.36 -12.03
CA ALA A 147 -10.84 -1.96 -13.36
C ALA A 147 -9.58 -2.71 -13.81
N THR A 148 -8.40 -2.19 -13.50
CA THR A 148 -7.13 -2.77 -13.93
C THR A 148 -6.35 -3.29 -12.73
N ARG A 149 -5.93 -4.54 -12.81
CA ARG A 149 -5.21 -5.21 -11.74
C ARG A 149 -3.97 -5.88 -12.32
N VAL A 150 -2.82 -5.57 -11.74
CA VAL A 150 -1.51 -6.03 -12.23
C VAL A 150 -0.80 -6.81 -11.12
N LEU A 151 -0.43 -8.05 -11.43
CA LEU A 151 0.38 -8.86 -10.54
C LEU A 151 1.84 -8.77 -10.97
N VAL A 152 2.70 -8.34 -10.04
CA VAL A 152 4.14 -8.28 -10.27
C VAL A 152 4.86 -9.39 -9.53
N ARG A 153 6.08 -9.72 -9.98
CA ARG A 153 6.87 -10.83 -9.41
C ARG A 153 8.03 -10.35 -8.54
N SER A 154 8.02 -9.07 -8.15
CA SER A 154 9.11 -8.47 -7.38
C SER A 154 8.97 -8.64 -5.87
N GLY A 155 7.92 -9.32 -5.45
CA GLY A 155 7.66 -9.58 -4.03
C GLY A 155 8.33 -10.81 -3.46
#